data_c836c38da7dbe2c133da71d353ccfdc3
#
_entry.id   c836c38da7dbe2c133da71d353ccfdc3
#
_cell.length_a   1.000
_cell.length_b   1.000
_cell.length_c   1.000
_cell.angle_alpha   90.00
_cell.angle_beta   90.00
_cell.angle_gamma   90.00
#
_symmetry.space_group_name_H-M   'P 1'
#
loop_
_entity.id
_entity.type
_entity.pdbx_description
1 polymer ?
#
loop_
_entity_poly.entity_id
_entity_poly.type
_entity_poly.pdbx_seq_one_letter_code
_entity_poly.pdbx_strand_id
1 'polypeptide(L)'
;MFHIKSLELVHWDYWQRIKNIPLDAKIITIAGQNGSGKTTLLDALRTLFGLECSMGRSYKHYARHSGQQTAWIRAVVDNSAVGAQISNRPFRMSGLYEDEVTLFCQIQKNGGDWKRQYLMRSGKVEIEEIQDANDWLGVETYRKRLSHAGLSSAMGKVLALEQGETDKLCEYAPRQLLDLVFQVFGDKEVLDAYDDAKRHQRDTETELQRFETELEGAKTNLEGLRLKVANFHQWESLTKEKRDLQEEILPTLQYHEDLERAGQTSQALRA
;
A
#
# COMPACT_ATOMS: atom_id res chain seq x y z
N MET A 1 0.42 23.19 -3.80
CA MET A 1 1.83 22.85 -4.05
C MET A 1 2.62 24.14 -3.92
N PHE A 2 3.71 24.15 -3.21
CA PHE A 2 4.54 25.34 -3.04
C PHE A 2 5.44 25.59 -4.26
N HIS A 3 5.95 26.80 -4.39
CA HIS A 3 6.82 27.23 -5.48
C HIS A 3 8.17 27.71 -4.91
N ILE A 4 9.27 27.35 -5.56
CA ILE A 4 10.61 27.78 -5.12
C ILE A 4 10.88 29.15 -5.73
N LYS A 5 11.21 30.15 -4.90
CA LYS A 5 11.57 31.51 -5.36
C LYS A 5 13.06 31.63 -5.63
N SER A 6 13.88 31.15 -4.72
CA SER A 6 15.34 31.25 -4.85
C SER A 6 16.06 30.11 -4.15
N LEU A 7 17.25 29.82 -4.62
CA LEU A 7 18.15 28.82 -4.04
C LEU A 7 19.49 29.44 -3.71
N GLU A 8 20.08 29.04 -2.62
CA GLU A 8 21.43 29.38 -2.20
C GLU A 8 22.20 28.12 -1.83
N LEU A 9 23.44 28.05 -2.26
CA LEU A 9 24.37 26.94 -2.01
C LEU A 9 25.62 27.48 -1.35
N VAL A 10 26.08 26.82 -0.28
CA VAL A 10 27.32 27.15 0.41
C VAL A 10 28.15 25.88 0.59
N HIS A 11 29.40 25.90 0.16
CA HIS A 11 30.32 24.77 0.22
C HIS A 11 29.76 23.46 -0.40
N TRP A 12 29.04 23.62 -1.50
CA TRP A 12 28.49 22.52 -2.26
C TRP A 12 29.37 22.20 -3.47
N ASP A 13 29.96 21.01 -3.51
CA ASP A 13 30.96 20.61 -4.50
C ASP A 13 32.13 21.62 -4.50
N TYR A 14 32.52 22.16 -5.63
CA TYR A 14 33.56 23.18 -5.76
C TYR A 14 33.03 24.62 -5.58
N TRP A 15 31.74 24.80 -5.36
CA TRP A 15 31.15 26.13 -5.17
C TRP A 15 31.29 26.58 -3.72
N GLN A 16 32.04 27.66 -3.51
CA GLN A 16 32.15 28.23 -2.17
C GLN A 16 30.85 28.81 -1.67
N ARG A 17 30.25 29.69 -2.47
CA ARG A 17 28.93 30.26 -2.21
C ARG A 17 28.29 30.79 -3.49
N ILE A 18 27.07 30.38 -3.76
CA ILE A 18 26.22 30.94 -4.83
C ILE A 18 24.93 31.40 -4.18
N LYS A 19 24.73 32.71 -4.16
CA LYS A 19 23.51 33.37 -3.61
C LYS A 19 22.47 33.60 -4.71
N ASN A 20 21.19 33.49 -4.33
CA ASN A 20 20.05 33.97 -5.12
C ASN A 20 19.99 33.40 -6.55
N ILE A 21 20.16 32.06 -6.68
CA ILE A 21 19.80 31.38 -7.93
C ILE A 21 18.30 31.54 -8.12
N PRO A 22 17.82 32.29 -9.14
CA PRO A 22 16.40 32.58 -9.29
C PRO A 22 15.68 31.33 -9.81
N LEU A 23 14.65 30.89 -9.10
CA LEU A 23 13.80 29.76 -9.49
C LEU A 23 12.30 30.14 -9.50
N ASP A 24 12.01 31.42 -9.54
CA ASP A 24 10.66 32.00 -9.52
C ASP A 24 10.08 32.10 -10.95
N ALA A 25 9.93 30.94 -11.60
CA ALA A 25 9.31 30.86 -12.92
C ALA A 25 8.58 29.51 -13.09
N LYS A 26 7.53 29.50 -13.92
CA LYS A 26 6.80 28.26 -14.24
C LYS A 26 7.66 27.22 -14.97
N ILE A 27 8.60 27.70 -15.79
CA ILE A 27 9.54 26.86 -16.55
C ILE A 27 10.93 27.47 -16.38
N ILE A 28 11.85 26.65 -15.92
CA ILE A 28 13.25 27.04 -15.71
C ILE A 28 14.12 26.13 -16.56
N THR A 29 14.92 26.74 -17.44
CA THR A 29 15.86 26.01 -18.28
C THR A 29 17.27 26.23 -17.75
N ILE A 30 17.98 25.14 -17.42
CA ILE A 30 19.37 25.16 -17.02
C ILE A 30 20.22 24.68 -18.20
N ALA A 31 20.89 25.61 -18.86
CA ALA A 31 21.75 25.33 -20.02
C ALA A 31 23.23 25.52 -19.68
N GLY A 32 24.08 24.75 -20.33
CA GLY A 32 25.53 24.83 -20.15
C GLY A 32 26.26 23.63 -20.78
N GLN A 33 27.58 23.74 -20.93
CA GLN A 33 28.42 22.66 -21.46
C GLN A 33 28.46 21.46 -20.52
N ASN A 34 28.91 20.31 -21.03
CA ASN A 34 29.12 19.15 -20.19
C ASN A 34 30.19 19.47 -19.11
N GLY A 35 29.92 19.05 -17.88
CA GLY A 35 30.77 19.38 -16.73
C GLY A 35 30.50 20.73 -16.08
N SER A 36 29.59 21.56 -16.58
CA SER A 36 29.29 22.90 -16.02
C SER A 36 28.51 22.90 -14.69
N GLY A 37 28.22 21.75 -14.11
CA GLY A 37 27.53 21.66 -12.83
C GLY A 37 26.02 21.58 -12.89
N LYS A 38 25.39 21.37 -14.06
CA LYS A 38 23.91 21.26 -14.18
C LYS A 38 23.34 20.17 -13.28
N THR A 39 23.93 19.00 -13.30
CA THR A 39 23.50 17.88 -12.45
C THR A 39 23.84 18.13 -10.97
N THR A 40 24.96 18.81 -10.69
CA THR A 40 25.33 19.25 -9.32
C THR A 40 24.26 20.14 -8.70
N LEU A 41 23.69 21.04 -9.49
CA LEU A 41 22.59 21.91 -9.06
C LEU A 41 21.30 21.13 -8.83
N LEU A 42 20.95 20.20 -9.73
CA LEU A 42 19.78 19.35 -9.56
C LEU A 42 19.92 18.44 -8.32
N ASP A 43 21.12 17.90 -8.08
CA ASP A 43 21.40 17.06 -6.91
C ASP A 43 21.35 17.88 -5.60
N ALA A 44 21.66 19.19 -5.65
CA ALA A 44 21.44 20.08 -4.52
C ALA A 44 19.93 20.21 -4.20
N LEU A 45 19.08 20.44 -5.21
CA LEU A 45 17.62 20.48 -5.03
C LEU A 45 17.06 19.14 -4.52
N ARG A 46 17.52 18.02 -5.08
CA ARG A 46 17.14 16.68 -4.60
C ARG A 46 17.52 16.50 -3.12
N THR A 47 18.74 16.87 -2.76
CA THR A 47 19.22 16.80 -1.37
C THR A 47 18.41 17.68 -0.44
N LEU A 48 18.06 18.91 -0.87
CA LEU A 48 17.20 19.81 -0.11
C LEU A 48 15.81 19.21 0.16
N PHE A 49 15.24 18.50 -0.80
CA PHE A 49 13.96 17.79 -0.62
C PHE A 49 14.07 16.44 0.09
N GLY A 50 15.25 16.13 0.60
CA GLY A 50 15.49 14.86 1.28
C GLY A 50 15.58 13.66 0.36
N LEU A 51 15.65 13.84 -0.96
CA LEU A 51 15.80 12.78 -1.95
C LEU A 51 17.26 12.32 -2.08
N GLU A 52 17.48 11.21 -2.75
CA GLU A 52 18.83 10.75 -3.11
C GLU A 52 19.32 11.47 -4.38
N CYS A 53 20.63 11.63 -4.51
CA CYS A 53 21.24 12.21 -5.69
C CYS A 53 21.12 11.30 -6.91
N SER A 54 21.27 11.87 -8.11
CA SER A 54 21.15 11.17 -9.37
C SER A 54 22.30 10.18 -9.64
N MET A 55 22.05 9.14 -10.42
CA MET A 55 23.04 8.15 -10.88
C MET A 55 23.87 7.52 -9.75
N GLY A 56 23.25 7.22 -8.60
CA GLY A 56 23.94 6.59 -7.47
C GLY A 56 24.95 7.49 -6.74
N ARG A 57 24.99 8.79 -7.06
CA ARG A 57 25.79 9.77 -6.33
C ARG A 57 25.24 10.00 -4.94
N SER A 58 26.05 10.53 -4.06
CA SER A 58 25.65 10.86 -2.70
C SER A 58 25.95 12.32 -2.38
N TYR A 59 25.07 12.97 -1.61
CA TYR A 59 25.33 14.30 -1.06
C TYR A 59 26.66 14.40 -0.31
N LYS A 60 27.13 13.27 0.27
CA LYS A 60 28.42 13.17 0.94
C LYS A 60 29.61 13.43 0.01
N HIS A 61 29.45 13.06 -1.25
CA HIS A 61 30.46 13.28 -2.28
C HIS A 61 30.65 14.79 -2.52
N TYR A 62 29.56 15.50 -2.74
CA TYR A 62 29.57 16.94 -2.94
C TYR A 62 30.09 17.71 -1.72
N ALA A 63 29.68 17.32 -0.51
CA ALA A 63 30.17 17.92 0.72
C ALA A 63 31.69 17.72 0.93
N ARG A 64 32.22 16.55 0.57
CA ARG A 64 33.68 16.26 0.66
C ARG A 64 34.50 17.11 -0.26
N HIS A 65 34.05 17.36 -1.48
CA HIS A 65 34.79 18.13 -2.47
C HIS A 65 35.00 19.58 -2.07
N SER A 66 34.14 20.14 -1.26
CA SER A 66 34.27 21.52 -0.77
C SER A 66 35.49 21.74 0.14
N GLY A 67 36.01 20.66 0.74
CA GLY A 67 37.12 20.73 1.72
C GLY A 67 36.71 21.34 3.08
N GLN A 68 35.45 21.72 3.24
CA GLN A 68 34.92 22.35 4.44
C GLN A 68 34.22 21.34 5.36
N GLN A 69 33.98 21.69 6.62
CA GLN A 69 33.33 20.81 7.60
C GLN A 69 31.81 20.84 7.49
N THR A 70 31.27 21.87 6.83
CA THR A 70 29.82 22.08 6.71
C THR A 70 29.47 22.62 5.33
N ALA A 71 28.45 22.04 4.73
CA ALA A 71 27.83 22.54 3.50
C ALA A 71 26.36 22.89 3.76
N TRP A 72 25.82 23.86 3.03
CA TRP A 72 24.46 24.34 3.19
C TRP A 72 23.73 24.45 1.86
N ILE A 73 22.48 24.07 1.89
CA ILE A 73 21.53 24.31 0.82
C ILE A 73 20.33 25.00 1.45
N ARG A 74 20.01 26.20 0.94
CA ARG A 74 18.88 27.02 1.42
C ARG A 74 17.98 27.36 0.26
N ALA A 75 16.68 27.27 0.44
CA ALA A 75 15.71 27.77 -0.53
C ALA A 75 14.62 28.56 0.15
N VAL A 76 14.23 29.65 -0.49
CA VAL A 76 13.01 30.39 -0.14
C VAL A 76 11.89 29.88 -1.04
N VAL A 77 10.78 29.50 -0.42
CA VAL A 77 9.61 28.96 -1.10
C VAL A 77 8.38 29.81 -0.83
N ASP A 78 7.49 29.87 -1.80
CA ASP A 78 6.21 30.55 -1.67
C ASP A 78 5.25 29.70 -0.83
N ASN A 79 4.69 30.33 0.19
CA ASN A 79 3.69 29.73 1.09
C ASN A 79 2.39 30.54 1.07
N SER A 80 2.19 31.35 0.02
CA SER A 80 0.98 32.14 -0.13
C SER A 80 -0.26 31.27 -0.18
N ALA A 81 -1.36 31.77 0.40
CA ALA A 81 -2.63 31.07 0.39
C ALA A 81 -3.17 30.94 -1.04
N VAL A 82 -3.56 29.75 -1.43
CA VAL A 82 -4.25 29.52 -2.70
C VAL A 82 -5.73 29.91 -2.53
N GLY A 83 -6.15 31.05 -3.10
CA GLY A 83 -7.49 31.63 -2.92
C GLY A 83 -7.60 32.48 -1.66
N ALA A 84 -8.82 32.91 -1.31
CA ALA A 84 -9.09 33.84 -0.22
C ALA A 84 -8.96 33.26 1.21
N GLN A 85 -8.66 31.96 1.35
CA GLN A 85 -8.64 31.31 2.66
C GLN A 85 -7.20 31.02 3.13
N ILE A 86 -6.84 31.58 4.28
CA ILE A 86 -5.58 31.30 5.01
C ILE A 86 -5.38 29.78 5.26
N SER A 87 -6.46 29.00 5.25
CA SER A 87 -6.44 27.55 5.42
C SER A 87 -5.68 26.78 4.32
N ASN A 88 -5.46 27.38 3.16
CA ASN A 88 -4.87 26.72 1.98
C ASN A 88 -3.36 26.99 1.80
N ARG A 89 -2.66 27.40 2.85
CA ARG A 89 -1.20 27.56 2.80
C ARG A 89 -0.49 26.20 2.80
N PRO A 90 0.49 25.97 1.92
CA PRO A 90 1.21 24.70 1.84
C PRO A 90 1.83 24.25 3.18
N PHE A 91 2.51 25.12 3.90
CA PHE A 91 3.21 24.77 5.14
C PHE A 91 2.40 25.01 6.43
N ARG A 92 1.09 25.22 6.34
CA ARG A 92 0.22 25.41 7.51
C ARG A 92 0.30 24.25 8.52
N MET A 93 0.30 23.02 8.04
CA MET A 93 0.40 21.83 8.89
C MET A 93 1.73 21.75 9.68
N SER A 94 2.74 22.48 9.21
CA SER A 94 4.02 22.64 9.90
C SER A 94 4.07 23.85 10.85
N GLY A 95 2.96 24.58 11.03
CA GLY A 95 2.88 25.75 11.90
C GLY A 95 3.49 27.02 11.28
N LEU A 96 3.68 27.06 9.95
CA LEU A 96 4.29 28.19 9.25
C LEU A 96 3.22 28.96 8.47
N TYR A 97 2.99 30.22 8.83
CA TYR A 97 1.84 31.02 8.35
C TYR A 97 2.22 32.23 7.52
N GLU A 98 3.50 32.56 7.37
CA GLU A 98 3.95 33.67 6.52
C GLU A 98 3.88 33.32 5.03
N ASP A 99 3.88 34.32 4.15
CA ASP A 99 3.81 34.12 2.70
C ASP A 99 5.07 33.50 2.10
N GLU A 100 6.15 33.50 2.85
CA GLU A 100 7.40 32.86 2.50
C GLU A 100 7.83 31.90 3.61
N VAL A 101 8.46 30.81 3.22
CA VAL A 101 9.08 29.85 4.12
C VAL A 101 10.49 29.57 3.62
N THR A 102 11.44 29.54 4.53
CA THR A 102 12.82 29.17 4.20
C THR A 102 13.10 27.74 4.62
N LEU A 103 13.53 26.95 3.66
CA LEU A 103 13.96 25.56 3.83
C LEU A 103 15.48 25.51 3.88
N PHE A 104 16.02 24.76 4.85
CA PHE A 104 17.46 24.55 5.01
C PHE A 104 17.79 23.08 5.03
N CYS A 105 18.91 22.73 4.38
CA CYS A 105 19.61 21.47 4.56
C CYS A 105 21.03 21.78 4.97
N GLN A 106 21.41 21.39 6.18
CA GLN A 106 22.78 21.41 6.65
C GLN A 106 23.41 20.03 6.49
N ILE A 107 24.59 19.98 5.92
CA ILE A 107 25.38 18.76 5.78
C ILE A 107 26.67 18.97 6.56
N GLN A 108 26.82 18.26 7.66
CA GLN A 108 27.93 18.43 8.57
C GLN A 108 28.75 17.15 8.72
N LYS A 109 30.07 17.32 8.76
CA LYS A 109 31.00 16.23 9.06
C LYS A 109 30.94 15.92 10.55
N ASN A 110 30.61 14.69 10.88
CA ASN A 110 30.54 14.21 12.25
C ASN A 110 31.44 12.96 12.39
N GLY A 111 32.61 13.14 12.98
CA GLY A 111 33.63 12.10 13.02
C GLY A 111 34.12 11.73 11.61
N GLY A 112 33.99 10.46 11.24
CA GLY A 112 34.38 9.93 9.93
C GLY A 112 33.32 10.05 8.83
N ASP A 113 32.10 10.44 9.16
CA ASP A 113 30.95 10.43 8.22
C ASP A 113 30.27 11.80 8.13
N TRP A 114 29.45 11.96 7.09
CA TRP A 114 28.67 13.15 6.80
C TRP A 114 27.21 12.91 7.11
N LYS A 115 26.58 13.80 7.88
CA LYS A 115 25.16 13.74 8.22
C LYS A 115 24.44 14.96 7.67
N ARG A 116 23.22 14.76 7.16
CA ARG A 116 22.33 15.82 6.73
C ARG A 116 21.19 16.00 7.74
N GLN A 117 20.86 17.25 8.02
CA GLN A 117 19.74 17.64 8.86
C GLN A 117 19.02 18.83 8.25
N TYR A 118 17.78 19.04 8.61
CA TYR A 118 16.89 19.96 7.95
C TYR A 118 16.25 20.93 8.93
N LEU A 119 15.90 22.12 8.42
CA LEU A 119 15.20 23.11 9.21
C LEU A 119 14.21 23.84 8.31
N MET A 120 13.09 24.28 8.89
CA MET A 120 12.09 25.12 8.24
C MET A 120 11.86 26.35 9.08
N ARG A 121 11.82 27.53 8.47
CA ARG A 121 11.56 28.80 9.15
C ARG A 121 10.51 29.60 8.40
N SER A 122 9.69 30.32 9.16
CA SER A 122 8.78 31.35 8.64
C SER A 122 9.56 32.50 8.07
N GLY A 123 9.11 33.05 6.96
CA GLY A 123 9.72 34.16 6.28
C GLY A 123 11.03 33.82 5.54
N LYS A 124 11.65 34.92 5.06
CA LYS A 124 12.96 34.82 4.43
C LYS A 124 14.05 34.97 5.49
N VAL A 125 14.71 33.87 5.83
CA VAL A 125 15.74 33.78 6.87
C VAL A 125 17.07 33.45 6.24
N GLU A 126 18.16 34.11 6.63
CA GLU A 126 19.52 33.87 6.12
C GLU A 126 20.21 32.74 6.91
N ILE A 127 21.26 32.12 6.30
CA ILE A 127 22.00 31.00 6.93
C ILE A 127 22.66 31.44 8.23
N GLU A 128 23.10 32.67 8.28
CA GLU A 128 23.79 33.29 9.41
C GLU A 128 22.89 33.40 10.67
N GLU A 129 21.58 33.49 10.44
CA GLU A 129 20.58 33.66 11.52
C GLU A 129 20.20 32.37 12.23
N ILE A 130 20.57 31.22 11.66
CA ILE A 130 20.17 29.89 12.17
C ILE A 130 21.32 29.09 12.76
N GLN A 131 22.49 29.69 12.95
CA GLN A 131 23.68 28.96 13.45
C GLN A 131 23.47 28.33 14.83
N ASP A 132 22.66 28.98 15.67
CA ASP A 132 22.33 28.51 17.04
C ASP A 132 21.03 27.71 17.13
N ALA A 133 20.47 27.29 16.00
CA ALA A 133 19.22 26.54 15.97
C ALA A 133 19.42 25.12 16.55
N ASN A 134 18.49 24.72 17.45
CA ASN A 134 18.52 23.42 18.13
C ASN A 134 17.39 22.48 17.70
N ASP A 135 16.46 22.93 16.85
CA ASP A 135 15.26 22.21 16.42
C ASP A 135 15.40 21.56 15.04
N TRP A 136 16.55 20.98 14.81
CA TRP A 136 16.86 20.29 13.56
C TRP A 136 16.02 19.04 13.38
N LEU A 137 15.57 18.83 12.15
CA LEU A 137 14.72 17.72 11.75
C LEU A 137 15.56 16.63 11.06
N GLY A 138 15.26 15.38 11.40
CA GLY A 138 15.73 14.24 10.61
C GLY A 138 15.00 14.16 9.27
N VAL A 139 15.58 13.42 8.31
CA VAL A 139 15.06 13.30 6.94
C VAL A 139 13.62 12.81 6.87
N GLU A 140 13.23 11.83 7.70
CA GLU A 140 11.88 11.27 7.70
C GLU A 140 10.82 12.27 8.15
N THR A 141 11.08 12.98 9.25
CA THR A 141 10.17 14.02 9.77
C THR A 141 10.04 15.17 8.78
N TYR A 142 11.16 15.56 8.16
CA TYR A 142 11.19 16.60 7.15
C TYR A 142 10.38 16.20 5.91
N ARG A 143 10.55 15.00 5.38
CA ARG A 143 9.77 14.48 4.23
C ARG A 143 8.27 14.45 4.53
N LYS A 144 7.87 14.05 5.75
CA LYS A 144 6.46 14.10 6.15
C LYS A 144 5.89 15.52 6.08
N ARG A 145 6.64 16.52 6.56
CA ARG A 145 6.22 17.92 6.48
C ARG A 145 6.13 18.42 5.04
N LEU A 146 7.08 18.05 4.17
CA LEU A 146 7.03 18.35 2.74
C LEU A 146 5.84 17.67 2.05
N SER A 147 5.52 16.44 2.41
CA SER A 147 4.36 15.72 1.88
C SER A 147 3.05 16.46 2.21
N HIS A 148 2.88 16.94 3.43
CA HIS A 148 1.74 17.77 3.82
C HIS A 148 1.70 19.11 3.06
N ALA A 149 2.86 19.65 2.68
CA ALA A 149 2.96 20.85 1.87
C ALA A 149 2.72 20.60 0.35
N GLY A 150 2.43 19.36 -0.04
CA GLY A 150 2.12 18.98 -1.41
C GLY A 150 3.27 18.36 -2.20
N LEU A 151 4.43 18.10 -1.58
CA LEU A 151 5.55 17.37 -2.19
C LEU A 151 5.56 15.92 -1.69
N SER A 152 4.70 15.08 -2.27
CA SER A 152 4.66 13.65 -1.92
C SER A 152 5.94 12.92 -2.35
N SER A 153 6.21 11.76 -1.73
CA SER A 153 7.35 10.90 -2.10
C SER A 153 7.27 10.45 -3.57
N ALA A 154 6.07 10.25 -4.09
CA ALA A 154 5.84 9.90 -5.49
C ALA A 154 6.15 11.07 -6.44
N MET A 155 5.74 12.29 -6.07
CA MET A 155 6.16 13.49 -6.78
C MET A 155 7.68 13.64 -6.81
N GLY A 156 8.36 13.35 -5.71
CA GLY A 156 9.81 13.34 -5.65
C GLY A 156 10.44 12.40 -6.68
N LYS A 157 9.86 11.23 -6.92
CA LYS A 157 10.32 10.29 -7.95
C LYS A 157 10.12 10.83 -9.37
N VAL A 158 8.97 11.48 -9.64
CA VAL A 158 8.66 12.05 -10.95
C VAL A 158 9.49 13.31 -11.23
N LEU A 159 9.68 14.17 -10.24
CA LEU A 159 10.52 15.36 -10.36
C LEU A 159 12.01 15.04 -10.51
N ALA A 160 12.41 13.82 -10.22
CA ALA A 160 13.77 13.33 -10.28
C ALA A 160 14.05 12.47 -11.52
N LEU A 161 13.30 12.66 -12.62
CA LEU A 161 13.58 11.95 -13.87
C LEU A 161 14.98 12.27 -14.36
N GLU A 162 15.80 11.23 -14.44
CA GLU A 162 17.16 11.30 -14.97
C GLU A 162 17.15 11.13 -16.49
N GLN A 163 18.25 11.54 -17.12
CA GLN A 163 18.44 11.29 -18.56
C GLN A 163 18.36 9.78 -18.83
N GLY A 164 17.43 9.35 -19.71
CA GLY A 164 17.12 7.95 -20.01
C GLY A 164 16.04 7.31 -19.12
N GLU A 165 15.55 7.96 -18.07
CA GLU A 165 14.42 7.44 -17.28
C GLU A 165 13.07 7.78 -17.89
N THR A 166 13.00 8.83 -18.71
CA THR A 166 11.83 9.10 -19.56
C THR A 166 11.49 7.93 -20.48
N ASP A 167 12.50 7.24 -20.99
CA ASP A 167 12.29 6.06 -21.84
C ASP A 167 11.71 4.90 -21.01
N LYS A 168 12.13 4.73 -19.77
CA LYS A 168 11.56 3.73 -18.85
C LYS A 168 10.09 4.00 -18.52
N LEU A 169 9.67 5.28 -18.45
CA LEU A 169 8.24 5.60 -18.28
C LEU A 169 7.41 5.15 -19.49
N CYS A 170 7.97 5.19 -20.70
CA CYS A 170 7.32 4.68 -21.90
C CYS A 170 7.24 3.15 -21.94
N GLU A 171 8.11 2.46 -21.20
CA GLU A 171 8.11 1.00 -21.06
C GLU A 171 7.13 0.49 -19.98
N TYR A 172 6.60 1.38 -19.16
CA TYR A 172 5.64 0.99 -18.10
C TYR A 172 4.36 0.43 -18.70
N ALA A 173 3.90 -0.69 -18.15
CA ALA A 173 2.57 -1.20 -18.46
C ALA A 173 1.50 -0.16 -18.09
N PRO A 174 0.36 -0.10 -18.80
CA PRO A 174 -0.69 0.89 -18.55
C PRO A 174 -1.14 0.97 -17.09
N ARG A 175 -1.13 -0.16 -16.38
CA ARG A 175 -1.45 -0.24 -14.95
C ARG A 175 -0.40 0.47 -14.08
N GLN A 176 0.89 0.31 -14.40
CA GLN A 176 1.97 0.96 -13.65
C GLN A 176 1.96 2.49 -13.85
N LEU A 177 1.61 2.95 -15.08
CA LEU A 177 1.41 4.36 -15.36
C LEU A 177 0.21 4.93 -14.59
N LEU A 178 -0.90 4.18 -14.54
CA LEU A 178 -2.08 4.56 -13.78
C LEU A 178 -1.75 4.66 -12.27
N ASP A 179 -1.07 3.66 -11.72
CA ASP A 179 -0.62 3.65 -10.33
C ASP A 179 0.31 4.84 -10.04
N LEU A 180 1.22 5.19 -10.96
CA LEU A 180 2.08 6.36 -10.83
C LEU A 180 1.28 7.68 -10.83
N VAL A 181 0.30 7.81 -11.72
CA VAL A 181 -0.59 8.99 -11.78
C VAL A 181 -1.37 9.13 -10.48
N PHE A 182 -1.94 8.05 -9.97
CA PHE A 182 -2.63 8.05 -8.68
C PHE A 182 -1.70 8.36 -7.50
N GLN A 183 -0.46 7.87 -7.52
CA GLN A 183 0.52 8.20 -6.49
C GLN A 183 0.92 9.69 -6.49
N VAL A 184 0.92 10.34 -7.66
CA VAL A 184 1.31 11.75 -7.81
C VAL A 184 0.16 12.70 -7.53
N PHE A 185 -1.02 12.41 -8.05
CA PHE A 185 -2.18 13.31 -8.04
C PHE A 185 -3.31 12.83 -7.13
N GLY A 186 -3.29 11.56 -6.72
CA GLY A 186 -4.30 10.98 -5.87
C GLY A 186 -4.03 11.21 -4.38
N ASP A 187 -5.08 11.11 -3.59
CA ASP A 187 -4.97 11.08 -2.15
C ASP A 187 -4.43 9.68 -1.76
N LYS A 188 -3.29 9.64 -1.09
CA LYS A 188 -2.66 8.38 -0.69
C LYS A 188 -3.59 7.54 0.20
N GLU A 189 -4.40 8.20 1.04
CA GLU A 189 -5.36 7.53 1.91
C GLU A 189 -6.44 6.79 1.11
N VAL A 190 -6.88 7.36 -0.04
CA VAL A 190 -7.85 6.71 -0.93
C VAL A 190 -7.25 5.48 -1.63
N LEU A 191 -5.97 5.56 -2.02
CA LEU A 191 -5.26 4.44 -2.64
C LEU A 191 -5.03 3.29 -1.65
N ASP A 192 -4.59 3.62 -0.44
CA ASP A 192 -4.37 2.65 0.63
C ASP A 192 -5.71 1.97 1.00
N ALA A 193 -6.81 2.75 1.10
CA ALA A 193 -8.16 2.23 1.35
C ALA A 193 -8.68 1.34 0.21
N TYR A 194 -8.39 1.70 -1.05
CA TYR A 194 -8.73 0.87 -2.21
C TYR A 194 -7.98 -0.47 -2.21
N ASP A 195 -6.68 -0.46 -1.94
CA ASP A 195 -5.86 -1.68 -1.89
C ASP A 195 -6.27 -2.58 -0.72
N ASP A 196 -6.65 -2.01 0.42
CA ASP A 196 -7.18 -2.75 1.57
C ASP A 196 -8.55 -3.35 1.24
N ALA A 197 -9.46 -2.59 0.63
CA ALA A 197 -10.76 -3.10 0.18
C ALA A 197 -10.62 -4.26 -0.81
N LYS A 198 -9.66 -4.16 -1.73
CA LYS A 198 -9.37 -5.21 -2.71
C LYS A 198 -8.76 -6.47 -2.09
N ARG A 199 -7.96 -6.34 -1.04
CA ARG A 199 -7.49 -7.49 -0.25
C ARG A 199 -8.65 -8.17 0.46
N HIS A 200 -9.46 -7.41 1.19
CA HIS A 200 -10.65 -7.93 1.86
C HIS A 200 -11.62 -8.64 0.91
N GLN A 201 -11.82 -8.09 -0.29
CA GLN A 201 -12.64 -8.74 -1.31
C GLN A 201 -12.09 -10.13 -1.67
N ARG A 202 -10.78 -10.25 -1.93
CA ARG A 202 -10.15 -11.55 -2.28
C ARG A 202 -10.23 -12.56 -1.14
N ASP A 203 -10.02 -12.10 0.09
CA ASP A 203 -10.11 -12.95 1.28
C ASP A 203 -11.53 -13.47 1.44
N THR A 204 -12.53 -12.60 1.29
CA THR A 204 -13.95 -12.97 1.34
C THR A 204 -14.35 -13.94 0.21
N GLU A 205 -13.85 -13.73 -1.02
CA GLU A 205 -14.06 -14.66 -2.14
C GLU A 205 -13.47 -16.05 -1.85
N THR A 206 -12.31 -16.11 -1.23
CA THR A 206 -11.66 -17.37 -0.85
C THR A 206 -12.44 -18.10 0.24
N GLU A 207 -12.92 -17.36 1.26
CA GLU A 207 -13.78 -17.93 2.31
C GLU A 207 -15.11 -18.43 1.75
N LEU A 208 -15.72 -17.67 0.84
CA LEU A 208 -16.96 -18.07 0.17
C LEU A 208 -16.78 -19.39 -0.57
N GLN A 209 -15.74 -19.56 -1.37
CA GLN A 209 -15.44 -20.81 -2.07
C GLN A 209 -15.26 -21.98 -1.11
N ARG A 210 -14.61 -21.73 0.03
CA ARG A 210 -14.44 -22.75 1.06
C ARG A 210 -15.78 -23.17 1.64
N PHE A 211 -16.65 -22.23 2.02
CA PHE A 211 -17.99 -22.52 2.55
C PHE A 211 -18.89 -23.21 1.52
N GLU A 212 -18.80 -22.83 0.25
CA GLU A 212 -19.52 -23.53 -0.83
C GLU A 212 -19.11 -25.00 -0.92
N THR A 213 -17.81 -25.28 -0.84
CA THR A 213 -17.29 -26.67 -0.86
C THR A 213 -17.73 -27.47 0.37
N GLU A 214 -17.69 -26.87 1.55
CA GLU A 214 -18.15 -27.48 2.81
C GLU A 214 -19.68 -27.76 2.76
N LEU A 215 -20.46 -26.83 2.22
CA LEU A 215 -21.91 -26.97 2.05
C LEU A 215 -22.25 -28.11 1.09
N GLU A 216 -21.55 -28.25 -0.02
CA GLU A 216 -21.75 -29.33 -1.00
C GLU A 216 -21.41 -30.70 -0.37
N GLY A 217 -20.31 -30.76 0.38
CA GLY A 217 -19.96 -31.97 1.15
C GLY A 217 -21.01 -32.33 2.19
N ALA A 218 -21.55 -31.35 2.91
CA ALA A 218 -22.61 -31.57 3.90
C ALA A 218 -23.91 -32.05 3.25
N LYS A 219 -24.30 -31.48 2.09
CA LYS A 219 -25.48 -31.95 1.32
C LYS A 219 -25.34 -33.38 0.88
N THR A 220 -24.18 -33.75 0.33
CA THR A 220 -23.88 -35.14 -0.11
C THR A 220 -23.96 -36.11 1.05
N ASN A 221 -23.39 -35.78 2.20
CA ASN A 221 -23.50 -36.59 3.43
C ASN A 221 -24.94 -36.72 3.91
N LEU A 222 -25.72 -35.65 3.86
CA LEU A 222 -27.13 -35.66 4.26
C LEU A 222 -27.97 -36.57 3.36
N GLU A 223 -27.75 -36.55 2.05
CA GLU A 223 -28.40 -37.47 1.10
C GLU A 223 -28.01 -38.91 1.37
N GLY A 224 -26.75 -39.20 1.63
CA GLY A 224 -26.28 -40.52 2.02
C GLY A 224 -26.93 -41.03 3.31
N LEU A 225 -27.09 -40.16 4.31
CA LEU A 225 -27.79 -40.51 5.56
C LEU A 225 -29.28 -40.73 5.34
N ARG A 226 -29.96 -39.92 4.54
CA ARG A 226 -31.39 -40.11 4.18
C ARG A 226 -31.62 -41.48 3.51
N LEU A 227 -30.71 -41.86 2.58
CA LEU A 227 -30.80 -43.17 1.94
C LEU A 227 -30.64 -44.32 2.95
N LYS A 228 -29.70 -44.22 3.88
CA LYS A 228 -29.51 -45.22 4.96
C LYS A 228 -30.74 -45.33 5.86
N VAL A 229 -31.35 -44.18 6.23
CA VAL A 229 -32.58 -44.18 7.05
C VAL A 229 -33.74 -44.81 6.29
N ALA A 230 -33.93 -44.48 5.02
CA ALA A 230 -34.97 -45.08 4.18
C ALA A 230 -34.78 -46.61 4.08
N ASN A 231 -33.55 -47.07 3.83
CA ASN A 231 -33.22 -48.51 3.78
C ASN A 231 -33.49 -49.19 5.15
N PHE A 232 -33.20 -48.52 6.26
CA PHE A 232 -33.45 -49.05 7.60
C PHE A 232 -34.96 -49.20 7.85
N HIS A 233 -35.78 -48.19 7.51
CA HIS A 233 -37.25 -48.30 7.64
C HIS A 233 -37.82 -49.40 6.75
N GLN A 234 -37.32 -49.55 5.54
CA GLN A 234 -37.74 -50.68 4.68
C GLN A 234 -37.37 -52.03 5.29
N TRP A 235 -36.17 -52.15 5.83
CA TRP A 235 -35.72 -53.37 6.54
C TRP A 235 -36.59 -53.64 7.77
N GLU A 236 -36.91 -52.65 8.56
CA GLU A 236 -37.76 -52.75 9.74
C GLU A 236 -39.19 -53.23 9.36
N SER A 237 -39.74 -52.64 8.30
CA SER A 237 -41.06 -53.06 7.76
C SER A 237 -41.06 -54.51 7.30
N LEU A 238 -40.04 -54.92 6.50
CA LEU A 238 -39.92 -56.31 6.03
C LEU A 238 -39.65 -57.27 7.17
N THR A 239 -38.95 -56.88 8.20
CA THR A 239 -38.68 -57.72 9.38
C THR A 239 -39.98 -57.94 10.20
N LYS A 240 -40.79 -56.88 10.33
CA LYS A 240 -42.10 -56.98 10.97
C LYS A 240 -43.02 -57.92 10.18
N GLU A 241 -43.13 -57.68 8.88
CA GLU A 241 -43.97 -58.54 8.00
C GLU A 241 -43.50 -60.03 8.04
N LYS A 242 -42.20 -60.26 8.03
CA LYS A 242 -41.65 -61.62 8.19
C LYS A 242 -42.06 -62.25 9.52
N ARG A 243 -42.04 -61.46 10.61
CA ARG A 243 -42.46 -61.96 11.94
C ARG A 243 -43.94 -62.30 11.96
N ASP A 244 -44.77 -61.41 11.45
CA ASP A 244 -46.22 -61.60 11.40
C ASP A 244 -46.56 -62.88 10.57
N LEU A 245 -45.89 -63.09 9.44
CA LEU A 245 -46.01 -64.31 8.64
C LEU A 245 -45.59 -65.56 9.39
N GLN A 246 -44.48 -65.52 10.14
CA GLN A 246 -43.96 -66.68 10.89
C GLN A 246 -44.77 -67.03 12.14
N GLU A 247 -45.23 -66.01 12.88
CA GLU A 247 -45.84 -66.18 14.18
C GLU A 247 -47.37 -66.38 14.10
N GLU A 248 -48.02 -65.74 13.11
CA GLU A 248 -49.52 -65.83 13.01
C GLU A 248 -49.99 -66.63 11.83
N ILE A 249 -49.49 -66.34 10.63
CA ILE A 249 -50.06 -66.95 9.41
C ILE A 249 -49.57 -68.39 9.20
N LEU A 250 -48.30 -68.67 9.38
CA LEU A 250 -47.75 -69.98 9.14
C LEU A 250 -48.31 -71.09 10.11
N PRO A 251 -48.42 -70.86 11.40
CA PRO A 251 -49.05 -71.79 12.33
C PRO A 251 -50.52 -72.00 12.04
N THR A 252 -51.27 -70.97 11.62
CA THR A 252 -52.65 -71.06 11.26
C THR A 252 -52.87 -71.92 10.03
N LEU A 253 -52.03 -71.75 9.00
CA LEU A 253 -52.05 -72.59 7.80
C LEU A 253 -51.70 -74.02 8.10
N GLN A 254 -50.71 -74.29 8.93
CA GLN A 254 -50.31 -75.65 9.35
C GLN A 254 -51.44 -76.34 10.13
N TYR A 255 -52.13 -75.56 11.02
CA TYR A 255 -53.27 -76.13 11.75
C TYR A 255 -54.40 -76.49 10.80
N HIS A 256 -54.73 -75.71 9.81
CA HIS A 256 -55.75 -76.01 8.81
C HIS A 256 -55.37 -77.21 7.96
N GLU A 257 -54.11 -77.33 7.52
CA GLU A 257 -53.61 -78.47 6.76
C GLU A 257 -53.69 -79.76 7.56
N ASP A 258 -53.31 -79.72 8.85
CA ASP A 258 -53.42 -80.88 9.75
C ASP A 258 -54.89 -81.27 10.01
N LEU A 259 -55.80 -80.29 10.09
CA LEU A 259 -57.23 -80.55 10.27
C LEU A 259 -57.87 -81.22 9.02
N GLU A 260 -57.46 -80.75 7.84
CA GLU A 260 -57.85 -81.37 6.56
C GLU A 260 -57.29 -82.79 6.42
N ARG A 261 -56.03 -83.02 6.76
CA ARG A 261 -55.44 -84.38 6.78
C ARG A 261 -56.12 -85.30 7.75
N ALA A 262 -56.44 -84.83 8.96
CA ALA A 262 -57.19 -85.63 9.94
C ALA A 262 -58.59 -85.99 9.45
N GLY A 263 -59.28 -85.02 8.77
CA GLY A 263 -60.59 -85.24 8.14
C GLY A 263 -60.53 -86.33 7.06
N GLN A 264 -59.54 -86.28 6.18
CA GLN A 264 -59.31 -87.25 5.12
C GLN A 264 -59.01 -88.67 5.67
N THR A 265 -58.16 -88.74 6.69
CA THR A 265 -57.84 -90.04 7.35
C THR A 265 -59.07 -90.60 8.07
N SER A 266 -59.90 -89.77 8.71
CA SER A 266 -61.15 -90.21 9.34
C SER A 266 -62.17 -90.76 8.34
N GLN A 267 -62.24 -90.12 7.16
CA GLN A 267 -63.14 -90.60 6.09
C GLN A 267 -62.62 -91.91 5.49
N ALA A 268 -61.28 -92.09 5.30
CA ALA A 268 -60.69 -93.34 4.81
C ALA A 268 -60.83 -94.51 5.79
N LEU A 269 -60.93 -94.28 7.10
CA LEU A 269 -61.16 -95.25 8.13
C LEU A 269 -62.66 -95.66 8.27
N ARG A 270 -63.58 -94.87 7.73
CA ARG A 270 -65.03 -95.15 7.74
C ARG A 270 -65.55 -95.82 6.46
N ALA A 271 -64.70 -95.84 5.41
CA ALA A 271 -64.96 -96.57 4.18
C ALA A 271 -64.42 -97.99 4.25
#